data_659bab7b675a6b90802e95f96abbf7a1
#
_entry.id   659bab7b675a6b90802e95f96abbf7a1
#
_cell.length_a   1.000
_cell.length_b   1.000
_cell.length_c   1.000
_cell.angle_alpha   90.00
_cell.angle_beta   90.00
_cell.angle_gamma   90.00
#
_symmetry.space_group_name_H-M   'P 1'
#
loop_
_entity.id
_entity.type
_entity.pdbx_description
1 polymer ?
#
loop_
_entity_poly.entity_id
_entity_poly.type
_entity_poly.pdbx_seq_one_letter_code
_entity_poly.pdbx_strand_id
1 'polypeptide(L)'
;LYIHLNGFPRLYVDNKIVTLQRGSLMIFPPFVMHGIISQDAIRNYERVVLFISSGMLHQLGQGLLPLEQRLLDCTRRTGYHYQLDEETLSLCTSCIDRVAQNTGDEHPESRLADYAAMTEFLLQILRVTQEAPMLQSAQPSPDTIQRVMAYINEHYAQPLTLEEIADAFFISKSYLSHEFVRYTNTSVYEYIQFRRICGAKLLIASGVSLTDAAFQSGFNSYSSFLRTFRKTVGISPTDFQRNLGK
;
A
#
# COMPACT_ATOMS: atom_id res chain seq x y z
N LEU A 1 5.29 0.70 -5.85
CA LEU A 1 5.08 1.97 -6.52
C LEU A 1 3.92 1.86 -7.50
N TYR A 2 3.19 2.94 -7.67
CA TYR A 2 2.03 3.02 -8.55
C TYR A 2 2.07 4.37 -9.27
N ILE A 3 1.96 4.37 -10.60
CA ILE A 3 1.85 5.58 -11.42
C ILE A 3 0.52 5.54 -12.16
N HIS A 4 -0.28 6.59 -12.02
CA HIS A 4 -1.56 6.74 -12.70
C HIS A 4 -1.36 7.41 -14.06
N LEU A 5 -1.90 6.80 -15.11
CA LEU A 5 -1.75 7.26 -16.49
C LEU A 5 -3.03 7.85 -17.06
N ASN A 6 -4.20 7.26 -16.77
CA ASN A 6 -5.46 7.70 -17.35
C ASN A 6 -6.66 7.36 -16.44
N GLY A 7 -7.74 8.18 -16.55
CA GLY A 7 -8.92 8.11 -15.71
C GLY A 7 -8.84 9.03 -14.48
N PHE A 8 -9.89 9.00 -13.64
CA PHE A 8 -9.98 9.83 -12.43
C PHE A 8 -10.47 9.01 -11.22
N PRO A 9 -9.80 7.91 -10.87
CA PRO A 9 -10.22 7.11 -9.74
C PRO A 9 -9.94 7.84 -8.43
N ARG A 10 -10.75 7.53 -7.42
CA ARG A 10 -10.45 7.86 -6.04
C ARG A 10 -9.92 6.62 -5.35
N LEU A 11 -8.78 6.77 -4.67
CA LEU A 11 -8.21 5.73 -3.83
C LEU A 11 -8.41 6.08 -2.36
N TYR A 12 -8.73 5.08 -1.55
CA TYR A 12 -8.41 5.18 -0.12
C TYR A 12 -7.00 4.64 0.11
N VAL A 13 -6.26 5.32 0.98
CA VAL A 13 -4.94 4.90 1.44
C VAL A 13 -4.90 5.14 2.95
N ASP A 14 -4.83 4.07 3.72
CA ASP A 14 -5.10 4.07 5.16
C ASP A 14 -6.46 4.70 5.48
N ASN A 15 -6.47 5.93 5.99
CA ASN A 15 -7.66 6.69 6.35
C ASN A 15 -7.87 7.94 5.48
N LYS A 16 -7.12 8.07 4.38
CA LYS A 16 -7.21 9.23 3.47
C LYS A 16 -7.78 8.83 2.13
N ILE A 17 -8.50 9.75 1.52
CA ILE A 17 -8.95 9.62 0.15
C ILE A 17 -8.11 10.54 -0.72
N VAL A 18 -7.62 9.97 -1.81
CA VAL A 18 -6.83 10.67 -2.81
C VAL A 18 -7.54 10.53 -4.15
N THR A 19 -7.81 11.64 -4.82
CA THR A 19 -8.23 11.63 -6.22
C THR A 19 -6.98 11.61 -7.09
N LEU A 20 -6.88 10.60 -7.95
CA LEU A 20 -5.75 10.48 -8.86
C LEU A 20 -6.04 11.21 -10.16
N GLN A 21 -4.99 11.79 -10.70
CA GLN A 21 -4.95 12.39 -12.04
C GLN A 21 -3.70 11.89 -12.77
N ARG A 22 -3.61 12.13 -14.06
CA ARG A 22 -2.42 11.74 -14.85
C ARG A 22 -1.14 12.23 -14.17
N GLY A 23 -0.14 11.35 -14.05
CA GLY A 23 1.11 11.62 -13.35
C GLY A 23 1.04 11.47 -11.82
N SER A 24 -0.12 11.11 -11.24
CA SER A 24 -0.15 10.78 -9.81
C SER A 24 0.72 9.58 -9.52
N LEU A 25 1.73 9.77 -8.67
CA LEU A 25 2.61 8.73 -8.14
C LEU A 25 2.18 8.38 -6.73
N MET A 26 1.97 7.09 -6.47
CA MET A 26 1.71 6.57 -5.13
C MET A 26 2.85 5.66 -4.71
N ILE A 27 3.36 5.88 -3.50
CA ILE A 27 4.36 5.03 -2.87
C ILE A 27 3.70 4.32 -1.71
N PHE A 28 3.47 3.01 -1.84
CA PHE A 28 2.88 2.20 -0.79
C PHE A 28 3.97 1.41 -0.06
N PRO A 29 4.30 1.74 1.18
CA PRO A 29 5.08 0.85 2.04
C PRO A 29 4.40 -0.51 2.16
N PRO A 30 5.14 -1.55 2.54
CA PRO A 30 4.53 -2.84 2.88
C PRO A 30 3.39 -2.66 3.88
N PHE A 31 2.25 -3.35 3.64
CA PHE A 31 1.12 -3.44 4.57
C PHE A 31 0.23 -2.19 4.70
N VAL A 32 0.45 -1.17 3.89
CA VAL A 32 -0.46 -0.02 3.83
C VAL A 32 -1.74 -0.42 3.11
N MET A 33 -2.88 -0.20 3.77
CA MET A 33 -4.20 -0.42 3.19
C MET A 33 -4.48 0.60 2.09
N HIS A 34 -4.82 0.11 0.91
CA HIS A 34 -5.23 0.96 -0.20
C HIS A 34 -6.19 0.22 -1.13
N GLY A 35 -7.04 0.97 -1.80
CA GLY A 35 -7.98 0.43 -2.76
C GLY A 35 -8.75 1.51 -3.51
N ILE A 36 -9.41 1.13 -4.60
CA ILE A 36 -10.23 2.01 -5.43
C ILE A 36 -11.62 2.12 -4.80
N ILE A 37 -12.16 3.33 -4.67
CA ILE A 37 -13.46 3.66 -4.03
C ILE A 37 -14.49 3.56 -5.12
N SER A 38 -14.75 3.19 -6.05
CA SER A 38 -15.87 3.06 -6.96
C SER A 38 -15.52 2.38 -8.28
N GLN A 39 -16.33 1.41 -8.64
CA GLN A 39 -16.16 0.69 -9.90
C GLN A 39 -16.52 1.56 -11.14
N ASP A 40 -17.35 2.59 -10.99
CA ASP A 40 -17.73 3.46 -12.10
C ASP A 40 -16.58 4.32 -12.62
N ALA A 41 -15.54 4.52 -11.79
CA ALA A 41 -14.34 5.28 -12.15
C ALA A 41 -13.33 4.47 -12.99
N ILE A 42 -13.61 3.21 -13.31
CA ILE A 42 -12.67 2.29 -13.99
C ILE A 42 -12.71 2.42 -15.52
N ARG A 43 -13.61 3.21 -16.07
CA ARG A 43 -13.62 3.45 -17.53
C ARG A 43 -12.35 4.18 -17.94
N ASN A 44 -11.59 3.59 -18.86
CA ASN A 44 -10.30 4.09 -19.36
C ASN A 44 -9.23 4.25 -18.27
N TYR A 45 -9.25 3.37 -17.28
CA TYR A 45 -8.30 3.38 -16.18
C TYR A 45 -7.00 2.68 -16.59
N GLU A 46 -5.92 3.46 -16.66
CA GLU A 46 -4.58 2.98 -16.97
C GLU A 46 -3.62 3.32 -15.85
N ARG A 47 -2.79 2.38 -15.51
CA ARG A 47 -1.79 2.51 -14.46
C ARG A 47 -0.59 1.62 -14.70
N VAL A 48 0.53 2.01 -14.12
CA VAL A 48 1.69 1.14 -13.92
C VAL A 48 1.80 0.78 -12.44
N VAL A 49 2.02 -0.48 -12.13
CA VAL A 49 2.29 -0.95 -10.77
C VAL A 49 3.60 -1.70 -10.75
N LEU A 50 4.50 -1.27 -9.89
CA LEU A 50 5.81 -1.89 -9.69
C LEU A 50 5.90 -2.44 -8.27
N PHE A 51 6.11 -3.75 -8.17
CA PHE A 51 6.46 -4.41 -6.92
C PHE A 51 7.97 -4.57 -6.87
N ILE A 52 8.63 -3.87 -5.96
CA ILE A 52 10.08 -3.89 -5.80
C ILE A 52 10.39 -4.51 -4.45
N SER A 53 11.14 -5.61 -4.45
CA SER A 53 11.55 -6.27 -3.21
C SER A 53 12.65 -5.48 -2.49
N SER A 54 12.76 -5.64 -1.16
CA SER A 54 13.86 -5.08 -0.36
C SER A 54 15.22 -5.53 -0.91
N GLY A 55 15.35 -6.80 -1.35
CA GLY A 55 16.56 -7.32 -1.96
C GLY A 55 16.95 -6.57 -3.24
N MET A 56 15.98 -6.28 -4.11
CA MET A 56 16.23 -5.51 -5.33
C MET A 56 16.61 -4.05 -5.00
N LEU A 57 15.94 -3.41 -4.05
CA LEU A 57 16.30 -2.06 -3.61
C LEU A 57 17.72 -2.01 -3.03
N HIS A 58 18.12 -3.05 -2.28
CA HIS A 58 19.48 -3.17 -1.78
C HIS A 58 20.50 -3.33 -2.91
N GLN A 59 20.23 -4.20 -3.88
CA GLN A 59 21.11 -4.40 -5.04
C GLN A 59 21.25 -3.13 -5.89
N LEU A 60 20.15 -2.43 -6.18
CA LEU A 60 20.16 -1.19 -6.94
C LEU A 60 20.90 -0.06 -6.19
N GLY A 61 20.79 -0.04 -4.87
CA GLY A 61 21.48 0.92 -4.02
C GLY A 61 22.98 0.64 -3.85
N GLN A 62 23.44 -0.60 -4.07
CA GLN A 62 24.83 -1.06 -4.00
C GLN A 62 25.62 -0.54 -2.79
N GLY A 63 24.97 -0.36 -1.63
CA GLY A 63 25.56 0.23 -0.44
C GLY A 63 25.85 1.74 -0.52
N LEU A 64 25.66 2.37 -1.66
CA LEU A 64 25.82 3.83 -1.84
C LEU A 64 24.62 4.61 -1.31
N LEU A 65 23.42 4.07 -1.51
CA LEU A 65 22.15 4.71 -1.12
C LEU A 65 21.18 3.69 -0.53
N PRO A 66 20.70 3.89 0.71
CA PRO A 66 19.68 3.03 1.32
C PRO A 66 18.30 3.35 0.73
N LEU A 67 18.03 2.84 -0.49
CA LEU A 67 16.84 3.16 -1.28
C LEU A 67 15.54 2.87 -0.55
N GLU A 68 15.45 1.71 0.11
CA GLU A 68 14.25 1.32 0.86
C GLU A 68 13.96 2.33 1.98
N GLN A 69 14.97 2.64 2.80
CA GLN A 69 14.82 3.60 3.90
C GLN A 69 14.43 5.00 3.37
N ARG A 70 15.04 5.43 2.27
CA ARG A 70 14.70 6.71 1.65
C ARG A 70 13.24 6.77 1.19
N LEU A 71 12.74 5.73 0.52
CA LEU A 71 11.34 5.65 0.09
C LEU A 71 10.38 5.60 1.29
N LEU A 72 10.72 4.87 2.35
CA LEU A 72 9.92 4.83 3.58
C LEU A 72 9.90 6.19 4.29
N ASP A 73 11.03 6.88 4.38
CA ASP A 73 11.11 8.19 5.02
C ASP A 73 10.32 9.26 4.25
N CYS A 74 10.30 9.18 2.91
CA CYS A 74 9.46 10.06 2.10
C CYS A 74 7.98 9.89 2.46
N THR A 75 7.48 8.66 2.54
CA THR A 75 6.06 8.41 2.87
C THR A 75 5.68 8.86 4.28
N ARG A 76 6.61 8.82 5.23
CA ARG A 76 6.41 9.33 6.59
C ARG A 76 6.31 10.85 6.65
N ARG A 77 7.08 11.57 5.80
CA ARG A 77 7.12 13.03 5.80
C ARG A 77 5.98 13.68 5.04
N THR A 78 5.65 13.16 3.87
CA THR A 78 4.75 13.81 2.91
C THR A 78 3.50 12.99 2.59
N GLY A 79 3.42 11.77 3.13
CA GLY A 79 2.36 10.82 2.82
C GLY A 79 2.69 10.00 1.57
N TYR A 80 1.66 9.42 0.97
CA TYR A 80 1.81 8.39 -0.07
C TYR A 80 1.67 8.92 -1.49
N HIS A 81 1.23 10.17 -1.68
CA HIS A 81 0.84 10.74 -2.97
C HIS A 81 1.76 11.89 -3.38
N TYR A 82 2.25 11.80 -4.59
CA TYR A 82 3.07 12.81 -5.26
C TYR A 82 2.52 13.07 -6.66
N GLN A 83 2.87 14.18 -7.25
CA GLN A 83 2.50 14.53 -8.62
C GLN A 83 3.75 14.65 -9.47
N LEU A 84 3.83 13.84 -10.53
CA LEU A 84 4.86 13.96 -11.57
C LEU A 84 4.41 15.00 -12.59
N ASP A 85 5.34 15.81 -13.07
CA ASP A 85 5.16 16.59 -14.29
C ASP A 85 5.26 15.68 -15.53
N GLU A 86 4.91 16.19 -16.69
CA GLU A 86 4.87 15.38 -17.93
C GLU A 86 6.27 14.92 -18.37
N GLU A 87 7.31 15.70 -18.11
CA GLU A 87 8.69 15.32 -18.42
C GLU A 87 9.14 14.14 -17.56
N THR A 88 8.98 14.23 -16.25
CA THR A 88 9.31 13.15 -15.30
C THR A 88 8.44 11.91 -15.55
N LEU A 89 7.14 12.08 -15.85
CA LEU A 89 6.26 10.98 -16.18
C LEU A 89 6.74 10.25 -17.45
N SER A 90 7.11 10.98 -18.49
CA SER A 90 7.65 10.42 -19.73
C SER A 90 8.96 9.65 -19.51
N LEU A 91 9.87 10.19 -18.70
CA LEU A 91 11.11 9.51 -18.33
C LEU A 91 10.83 8.22 -17.55
N CYS A 92 9.96 8.29 -16.56
CA CYS A 92 9.58 7.12 -15.76
C CYS A 92 8.93 6.01 -16.60
N THR A 93 7.99 6.35 -17.48
CA THR A 93 7.35 5.37 -18.36
C THR A 93 8.32 4.77 -19.35
N SER A 94 9.24 5.58 -19.93
CA SER A 94 10.30 5.09 -20.82
C SER A 94 11.23 4.07 -20.13
N CYS A 95 11.60 4.31 -18.87
CA CYS A 95 12.38 3.34 -18.09
C CYS A 95 11.65 2.00 -17.92
N ILE A 96 10.35 2.07 -17.62
CA ILE A 96 9.52 0.89 -17.43
C ILE A 96 9.33 0.12 -18.75
N ASP A 97 9.11 0.82 -19.86
CA ASP A 97 8.97 0.22 -21.18
C ASP A 97 10.24 -0.51 -21.61
N ARG A 98 11.42 0.04 -21.32
CA ARG A 98 12.71 -0.64 -21.57
C ARG A 98 12.81 -1.97 -20.83
N VAL A 99 12.45 -1.98 -19.54
CA VAL A 99 12.43 -3.22 -18.74
C VAL A 99 11.39 -4.21 -19.27
N ALA A 100 10.21 -3.72 -19.66
CA ALA A 100 9.14 -4.57 -20.19
C ALA A 100 9.54 -5.23 -21.53
N GLN A 101 10.28 -4.54 -22.39
CA GLN A 101 10.79 -5.07 -23.65
C GLN A 101 11.80 -6.20 -23.46
N ASN A 102 12.57 -6.19 -22.38
CA ASN A 102 13.54 -7.23 -22.05
C ASN A 102 12.92 -8.42 -21.27
N THR A 103 11.61 -8.40 -21.04
CA THR A 103 10.95 -9.45 -20.27
C THR A 103 11.12 -10.82 -20.94
N GLY A 104 11.74 -11.76 -20.22
CA GLY A 104 12.06 -13.12 -20.73
C GLY A 104 13.42 -13.24 -21.42
N ASP A 105 14.16 -12.15 -21.56
CA ASP A 105 15.54 -12.18 -22.02
C ASP A 105 16.49 -12.44 -20.83
N GLU A 106 17.21 -13.55 -20.89
CA GLU A 106 18.16 -13.97 -19.84
C GLU A 106 19.61 -13.52 -20.12
N HIS A 107 19.86 -12.79 -21.20
CA HIS A 107 21.20 -12.32 -21.52
C HIS A 107 21.70 -11.35 -20.43
N PRO A 108 22.98 -11.47 -20.02
CA PRO A 108 23.57 -10.60 -19.01
C PRO A 108 23.49 -9.12 -19.36
N GLU A 109 23.61 -8.75 -20.63
CA GLU A 109 23.53 -7.38 -21.13
C GLU A 109 22.13 -6.79 -20.94
N SER A 110 21.09 -7.56 -21.20
CA SER A 110 19.69 -7.15 -21.01
C SER A 110 19.39 -6.95 -19.54
N ARG A 111 19.87 -7.83 -18.68
CA ARG A 111 19.75 -7.66 -17.22
C ARG A 111 20.48 -6.40 -16.72
N LEU A 112 21.67 -6.11 -17.26
CA LEU A 112 22.40 -4.89 -16.93
C LEU A 112 21.64 -3.64 -17.39
N ALA A 113 21.03 -3.69 -18.59
CA ALA A 113 20.18 -2.61 -19.09
C ALA A 113 18.94 -2.39 -18.20
N ASP A 114 18.32 -3.45 -17.70
CA ASP A 114 17.20 -3.37 -16.75
C ASP A 114 17.63 -2.72 -15.42
N TYR A 115 18.78 -3.12 -14.89
CA TYR A 115 19.33 -2.48 -13.70
C TYR A 115 19.57 -0.98 -13.89
N ALA A 116 20.14 -0.58 -15.04
CA ALA A 116 20.36 0.81 -15.37
C ALA A 116 19.03 1.59 -15.47
N ALA A 117 18.04 1.03 -16.17
CA ALA A 117 16.71 1.63 -16.33
C ALA A 117 15.99 1.77 -14.99
N MET A 118 16.02 0.74 -14.14
CA MET A 118 15.41 0.78 -12.81
C MET A 118 16.12 1.75 -11.85
N THR A 119 17.44 1.86 -11.95
CA THR A 119 18.22 2.86 -11.18
C THR A 119 17.83 4.27 -11.59
N GLU A 120 17.76 4.56 -12.89
CA GLU A 120 17.33 5.85 -13.42
C GLU A 120 15.91 6.18 -12.96
N PHE A 121 14.97 5.24 -13.09
CA PHE A 121 13.60 5.37 -12.60
C PHE A 121 13.55 5.75 -11.11
N LEU A 122 14.24 5.01 -10.24
CA LEU A 122 14.24 5.27 -8.79
C LEU A 122 14.89 6.62 -8.44
N LEU A 123 15.91 7.05 -9.17
CA LEU A 123 16.48 8.37 -8.97
C LEU A 123 15.50 9.50 -9.31
N GLN A 124 14.68 9.36 -10.35
CA GLN A 124 13.62 10.34 -10.65
C GLN A 124 12.57 10.37 -9.52
N ILE A 125 12.13 9.20 -9.05
CA ILE A 125 11.18 9.12 -7.92
C ILE A 125 11.75 9.79 -6.67
N LEU A 126 13.02 9.57 -6.34
CA LEU A 126 13.65 10.19 -5.18
C LEU A 126 13.75 11.71 -5.31
N ARG A 127 14.06 12.26 -6.50
CA ARG A 127 14.08 13.71 -6.74
C ARG A 127 12.71 14.32 -6.46
N VAL A 128 11.66 13.79 -7.09
CA VAL A 128 10.28 14.27 -6.88
C VAL A 128 9.88 14.22 -5.40
N THR A 129 10.24 13.15 -4.70
CA THR A 129 9.87 13.01 -3.28
C THR A 129 10.66 13.92 -2.35
N GLN A 130 11.85 14.39 -2.74
CA GLN A 130 12.64 15.35 -1.97
C GLN A 130 12.16 16.79 -2.16
N GLU A 131 11.75 17.13 -3.38
CA GLU A 131 11.32 18.47 -3.77
C GLU A 131 9.83 18.72 -3.45
N ALA A 132 9.06 17.65 -3.23
CA ALA A 132 7.64 17.78 -2.96
C ALA A 132 7.42 18.59 -1.66
N PRO A 133 6.70 19.73 -1.75
CA PRO A 133 6.25 20.43 -0.55
C PRO A 133 5.38 19.44 0.24
N MET A 134 5.46 19.50 1.57
CA MET A 134 4.47 18.80 2.40
C MET A 134 3.09 19.19 1.88
N LEU A 135 2.43 18.25 1.19
CA LEU A 135 1.07 18.46 0.74
C LEU A 135 0.25 18.68 2.01
N GLN A 136 0.03 19.94 2.34
CA GLN A 136 -1.03 20.31 3.26
C GLN A 136 -2.29 19.80 2.58
N SER A 137 -2.73 18.63 3.03
CA SER A 137 -4.05 18.14 2.66
C SER A 137 -5.01 19.26 3.11
N ALA A 138 -5.50 20.04 2.16
CA ALA A 138 -6.72 20.80 2.36
C ALA A 138 -7.78 19.74 2.66
N GLN A 139 -7.96 19.44 3.94
CA GLN A 139 -8.93 18.44 4.39
C GLN A 139 -10.29 19.12 4.37
N PRO A 140 -11.23 18.71 3.50
CA PRO A 140 -12.61 18.73 3.92
C PRO A 140 -12.66 17.91 5.22
N SER A 141 -13.50 18.34 6.17
CA SER A 141 -13.69 17.59 7.43
C SER A 141 -13.85 16.10 7.09
N PRO A 142 -13.08 15.20 7.71
CA PRO A 142 -13.06 13.79 7.31
C PRO A 142 -14.49 13.27 7.32
N ASP A 143 -14.92 12.69 6.18
CA ASP A 143 -16.20 11.99 6.11
C ASP A 143 -16.28 10.96 7.25
N THR A 144 -17.47 10.72 7.77
CA THR A 144 -17.71 9.78 8.88
C THR A 144 -17.02 8.44 8.64
N ILE A 145 -17.03 7.93 7.41
CA ILE A 145 -16.36 6.66 7.07
C ILE A 145 -14.84 6.76 7.18
N GLN A 146 -14.23 7.89 6.82
CA GLN A 146 -12.78 8.09 7.03
C GLN A 146 -12.41 8.08 8.51
N ARG A 147 -13.24 8.69 9.35
CA ARG A 147 -13.06 8.66 10.82
C ARG A 147 -13.21 7.25 11.37
N VAL A 148 -14.20 6.48 10.87
CA VAL A 148 -14.37 5.05 11.21
C VAL A 148 -13.13 4.25 10.81
N MET A 149 -12.60 4.46 9.60
CA MET A 149 -11.37 3.77 9.14
C MET A 149 -10.18 4.10 10.05
N ALA A 150 -10.01 5.38 10.41
CA ALA A 150 -8.96 5.80 11.34
C ALA A 150 -9.11 5.10 12.70
N TYR A 151 -10.32 5.08 13.25
CA TYR A 151 -10.63 4.39 14.49
C TYR A 151 -10.31 2.89 14.44
N ILE A 152 -10.69 2.20 13.37
CA ILE A 152 -10.34 0.79 13.17
C ILE A 152 -8.82 0.62 13.10
N ASN A 153 -8.12 1.50 12.39
CA ASN A 153 -6.66 1.44 12.25
C ASN A 153 -5.91 1.61 13.58
N GLU A 154 -6.48 2.34 14.53
CA GLU A 154 -5.93 2.53 15.87
C GLU A 154 -6.29 1.37 16.82
N HIS A 155 -7.47 0.73 16.61
CA HIS A 155 -8.03 -0.22 17.58
C HIS A 155 -8.15 -1.66 17.06
N TYR A 156 -7.65 -2.00 15.86
CA TYR A 156 -7.85 -3.32 15.23
C TYR A 156 -7.39 -4.50 16.10
N ALA A 157 -6.40 -4.31 16.97
CA ALA A 157 -5.89 -5.34 17.86
C ALA A 157 -6.82 -5.64 19.05
N GLN A 158 -7.78 -4.76 19.32
CA GLN A 158 -8.78 -4.91 20.38
C GLN A 158 -10.02 -5.66 19.85
N PRO A 159 -10.88 -6.20 20.71
CA PRO A 159 -12.20 -6.62 20.31
C PRO A 159 -12.95 -5.45 19.67
N LEU A 160 -13.38 -5.63 18.43
CA LEU A 160 -14.16 -4.63 17.67
C LEU A 160 -15.32 -5.32 17.01
N THR A 161 -16.53 -4.84 17.33
CA THR A 161 -17.76 -5.24 16.67
C THR A 161 -18.35 -4.10 15.85
N LEU A 162 -19.15 -4.45 14.85
CA LEU A 162 -19.88 -3.45 14.06
C LEU A 162 -20.76 -2.55 14.93
N GLU A 163 -21.31 -3.09 16.00
CA GLU A 163 -22.17 -2.40 16.95
C GLU A 163 -21.39 -1.35 17.75
N GLU A 164 -20.29 -1.75 18.38
CA GLU A 164 -19.40 -0.83 19.11
C GLU A 164 -18.90 0.32 18.25
N ILE A 165 -18.55 0.03 16.98
CA ILE A 165 -18.11 1.08 16.05
C ILE A 165 -19.29 2.01 15.71
N ALA A 166 -20.47 1.47 15.42
CA ALA A 166 -21.63 2.29 15.09
C ALA A 166 -22.03 3.20 16.25
N ASP A 167 -22.00 2.69 17.47
CA ASP A 167 -22.31 3.43 18.69
C ASP A 167 -21.27 4.55 18.96
N ALA A 168 -19.96 4.25 18.76
CA ALA A 168 -18.90 5.23 18.94
C ALA A 168 -19.01 6.43 17.98
N PHE A 169 -19.64 6.26 16.83
CA PHE A 169 -19.85 7.31 15.84
C PHE A 169 -21.28 7.85 15.76
N PHE A 170 -22.17 7.39 16.65
CA PHE A 170 -23.58 7.80 16.71
C PHE A 170 -24.33 7.57 15.38
N ILE A 171 -24.06 6.43 14.71
CA ILE A 171 -24.69 6.01 13.46
C ILE A 171 -25.30 4.63 13.57
N SER A 172 -26.27 4.31 12.69
CA SER A 172 -26.85 2.97 12.70
C SER A 172 -25.91 1.94 12.07
N LYS A 173 -25.97 0.67 12.54
CA LYS A 173 -25.22 -0.45 11.93
C LYS A 173 -25.51 -0.61 10.44
N SER A 174 -26.74 -0.38 10.03
CA SER A 174 -27.14 -0.45 8.62
C SER A 174 -26.45 0.62 7.79
N TYR A 175 -26.48 1.85 8.26
CA TYR A 175 -25.78 2.98 7.61
C TYR A 175 -24.27 2.69 7.52
N LEU A 176 -23.65 2.30 8.64
CA LEU A 176 -22.22 1.97 8.67
C LEU A 176 -21.87 0.88 7.65
N SER A 177 -22.61 -0.23 7.65
CA SER A 177 -22.34 -1.35 6.73
C SER A 177 -22.44 -0.94 5.27
N HIS A 178 -23.50 -0.22 4.92
CA HIS A 178 -23.77 0.18 3.54
C HIS A 178 -22.73 1.20 3.05
N GLU A 179 -22.52 2.28 3.81
CA GLU A 179 -21.60 3.34 3.43
C GLU A 179 -20.15 2.87 3.44
N PHE A 180 -19.77 2.00 4.39
CA PHE A 180 -18.42 1.44 4.42
C PHE A 180 -18.12 0.60 3.18
N VAL A 181 -19.04 -0.27 2.76
CA VAL A 181 -18.90 -1.04 1.51
C VAL A 181 -18.89 -0.11 0.29
N ARG A 182 -19.75 0.90 0.24
CA ARG A 182 -19.76 1.89 -0.85
C ARG A 182 -18.43 2.63 -0.96
N TYR A 183 -17.79 2.88 0.17
CA TYR A 183 -16.54 3.64 0.26
C TYR A 183 -15.29 2.81 -0.02
N THR A 184 -15.24 1.59 0.53
CA THR A 184 -14.03 0.75 0.57
C THR A 184 -14.12 -0.48 -0.32
N ASN A 185 -15.29 -0.77 -0.88
CA ASN A 185 -15.62 -2.01 -1.61
C ASN A 185 -15.36 -3.30 -0.78
N THR A 186 -15.34 -3.18 0.55
CA THR A 186 -15.16 -4.30 1.48
C THR A 186 -16.03 -4.09 2.72
N SER A 187 -16.39 -5.15 3.43
CA SER A 187 -17.13 -5.03 4.69
C SER A 187 -16.23 -4.53 5.82
N VAL A 188 -16.84 -3.92 6.85
CA VAL A 188 -16.13 -3.50 8.09
C VAL A 188 -15.37 -4.67 8.69
N TYR A 189 -16.00 -5.86 8.74
CA TYR A 189 -15.35 -7.07 9.27
C TYR A 189 -14.12 -7.48 8.46
N GLU A 190 -14.20 -7.54 7.13
CA GLU A 190 -13.07 -7.86 6.26
C GLU A 190 -11.96 -6.85 6.38
N TYR A 191 -12.31 -5.56 6.52
CA TYR A 191 -11.33 -4.50 6.75
C TYR A 191 -10.56 -4.69 8.06
N ILE A 192 -11.26 -5.00 9.16
CA ILE A 192 -10.64 -5.31 10.47
C ILE A 192 -9.72 -6.54 10.32
N GLN A 193 -10.19 -7.62 9.69
CA GLN A 193 -9.39 -8.83 9.49
C GLN A 193 -8.12 -8.53 8.69
N PHE A 194 -8.24 -7.73 7.63
CA PHE A 194 -7.08 -7.34 6.84
C PHE A 194 -6.09 -6.52 7.67
N ARG A 195 -6.55 -5.54 8.46
CA ARG A 195 -5.68 -4.75 9.35
C ARG A 195 -4.94 -5.62 10.36
N ARG A 196 -5.62 -6.61 10.93
CA ARG A 196 -5.01 -7.61 11.83
C ARG A 196 -3.91 -8.42 11.12
N ILE A 197 -4.15 -8.84 9.89
CA ILE A 197 -3.11 -9.54 9.10
C ILE A 197 -1.92 -8.63 8.82
N CYS A 198 -2.14 -7.37 8.48
CA CYS A 198 -1.06 -6.39 8.30
C CYS A 198 -0.24 -6.19 9.57
N GLY A 199 -0.91 -6.04 10.73
CA GLY A 199 -0.24 -5.97 12.03
C GLY A 199 0.57 -7.23 12.35
N ALA A 200 0.00 -8.41 12.14
CA ALA A 200 0.69 -9.68 12.34
C ALA A 200 1.95 -9.81 11.45
N LYS A 201 1.86 -9.40 10.17
CA LYS A 201 3.02 -9.43 9.27
C LYS A 201 4.15 -8.52 9.74
N LEU A 202 3.85 -7.34 10.30
CA LEU A 202 4.84 -6.44 10.89
C LEU A 202 5.50 -7.08 12.12
N LEU A 203 4.71 -7.68 13.01
CA LEU A 203 5.21 -8.38 14.19
C LEU A 203 6.10 -9.57 13.82
N ILE A 204 5.70 -10.37 12.83
CA ILE A 204 6.51 -11.49 12.32
C ILE A 204 7.82 -10.97 11.72
N ALA A 205 7.77 -9.90 10.94
CA ALA A 205 8.96 -9.29 10.33
C ALA A 205 9.92 -8.71 11.40
N SER A 206 9.41 -8.28 12.56
CA SER A 206 10.23 -7.84 13.70
C SER A 206 10.72 -8.99 14.59
N GLY A 207 10.48 -10.26 14.22
CA GLY A 207 10.97 -11.43 14.93
C GLY A 207 10.05 -11.97 16.03
N VAL A 208 8.82 -11.45 16.15
CA VAL A 208 7.81 -11.98 17.08
C VAL A 208 7.36 -13.38 16.63
N SER A 209 7.09 -14.28 17.58
CA SER A 209 6.61 -15.62 17.26
C SER A 209 5.28 -15.57 16.52
N LEU A 210 4.99 -16.58 15.66
CA LEU A 210 3.74 -16.63 14.89
C LEU A 210 2.50 -16.64 15.80
N THR A 211 2.60 -17.31 16.95
CA THR A 211 1.53 -17.38 17.94
C THR A 211 1.29 -16.03 18.60
N ASP A 212 2.35 -15.39 19.06
CA ASP A 212 2.26 -14.09 19.72
C ASP A 212 1.80 -13.00 18.72
N ALA A 213 2.32 -13.03 17.49
CA ALA A 213 1.89 -12.13 16.43
C ALA A 213 0.39 -12.26 16.12
N ALA A 214 -0.16 -13.48 16.15
CA ALA A 214 -1.60 -13.70 15.97
C ALA A 214 -2.41 -13.03 17.09
N PHE A 215 -2.06 -13.27 18.35
CA PHE A 215 -2.81 -12.73 19.49
C PHE A 215 -2.63 -11.22 19.65
N GLN A 216 -1.39 -10.70 19.51
CA GLN A 216 -1.12 -9.27 19.59
C GLN A 216 -1.78 -8.46 18.46
N SER A 217 -2.06 -9.10 17.31
CA SER A 217 -2.81 -8.46 16.23
C SER A 217 -4.33 -8.61 16.35
N GLY A 218 -4.84 -9.17 17.46
CA GLY A 218 -6.26 -9.18 17.81
C GLY A 218 -7.03 -10.42 17.34
N PHE A 219 -6.35 -11.51 16.96
CA PHE A 219 -7.04 -12.78 16.70
C PHE A 219 -7.34 -13.53 18.02
N ASN A 220 -8.57 -14.02 18.14
CA ASN A 220 -9.01 -14.77 19.32
C ASN A 220 -8.52 -16.23 19.31
N SER A 221 -8.06 -16.76 18.17
CA SER A 221 -7.49 -18.09 18.05
C SER A 221 -6.47 -18.19 16.94
N TYR A 222 -5.46 -19.00 17.15
CA TYR A 222 -4.42 -19.28 16.16
C TYR A 222 -4.98 -19.90 14.87
N SER A 223 -6.00 -20.74 14.98
CA SER A 223 -6.66 -21.36 13.82
C SER A 223 -7.38 -20.33 12.93
N SER A 224 -8.03 -19.33 13.54
CA SER A 224 -8.65 -18.23 12.80
C SER A 224 -7.60 -17.38 12.10
N PHE A 225 -6.50 -17.08 12.78
CA PHE A 225 -5.35 -16.38 12.19
C PHE A 225 -4.80 -17.13 10.98
N LEU A 226 -4.49 -18.42 11.10
CA LEU A 226 -3.93 -19.21 10.00
C LEU A 226 -4.82 -19.19 8.75
N ARG A 227 -6.13 -19.41 8.94
CA ARG A 227 -7.10 -19.38 7.83
C ARG A 227 -7.18 -18.02 7.16
N THR A 228 -7.28 -16.96 7.96
CA THR A 228 -7.36 -15.58 7.46
C THR A 228 -6.05 -15.17 6.78
N PHE A 229 -4.91 -15.51 7.36
CA PHE A 229 -3.59 -15.21 6.78
C PHE A 229 -3.43 -15.87 5.40
N ARG A 230 -3.73 -17.17 5.28
CA ARG A 230 -3.66 -17.88 3.98
C ARG A 230 -4.60 -17.27 2.95
N LYS A 231 -5.84 -16.95 3.36
CA LYS A 231 -6.83 -16.32 2.46
C LYS A 231 -6.34 -14.96 1.96
N THR A 232 -5.70 -14.16 2.82
CA THR A 232 -5.32 -12.78 2.53
C THR A 232 -3.96 -12.68 1.83
N VAL A 233 -2.98 -13.52 2.23
CA VAL A 233 -1.58 -13.44 1.78
C VAL A 233 -1.26 -14.46 0.68
N GLY A 234 -2.06 -15.53 0.56
CA GLY A 234 -1.86 -16.60 -0.41
C GLY A 234 -0.90 -17.70 0.04
N ILE A 235 -0.11 -17.47 1.09
CA ILE A 235 0.85 -18.43 1.66
C ILE A 235 0.64 -18.60 3.17
N SER A 236 1.25 -19.61 3.76
CA SER A 236 1.16 -19.79 5.21
C SER A 236 2.03 -18.75 5.96
N PRO A 237 1.69 -18.42 7.25
CA PRO A 237 2.56 -17.57 8.07
C PRO A 237 3.98 -18.11 8.21
N THR A 238 4.15 -19.42 8.27
CA THR A 238 5.46 -20.08 8.34
C THR A 238 6.28 -19.88 7.08
N ASP A 239 5.64 -19.99 5.89
CA ASP A 239 6.30 -19.75 4.61
C ASP A 239 6.62 -18.26 4.46
N PHE A 240 5.72 -17.39 4.90
CA PHE A 240 5.95 -15.95 4.93
C PHE A 240 7.18 -15.61 5.79
N GLN A 241 7.27 -16.14 7.02
CA GLN A 241 8.42 -15.94 7.91
C GLN A 241 9.73 -16.44 7.28
N ARG A 242 9.71 -17.62 6.66
CA ARG A 242 10.88 -18.20 5.97
C ARG A 242 11.35 -17.33 4.81
N ASN A 243 10.43 -16.69 4.10
CA ASN A 243 10.74 -15.84 2.95
C ASN A 243 11.28 -14.45 3.34
N LEU A 244 11.08 -14.01 4.59
CA LEU A 244 11.68 -12.77 5.11
C LEU A 244 13.20 -12.90 5.34
N GLY A 245 13.70 -14.13 5.52
CA GLY A 245 15.11 -14.41 5.75
C GLY A 245 15.93 -14.73 4.50
N LYS A 246 15.33 -14.60 3.32
CA LYS A 246 15.98 -14.77 2.02
C LYS A 246 16.08 -13.42 1.31
#